data_d4f1c6f89754e8b2bc90f1fcfebfe828
#
_entry.id   d4f1c6f89754e8b2bc90f1fcfebfe828
#
_cell.length_a   1.000
_cell.length_b   1.000
_cell.length_c   1.000
_cell.angle_alpha   90.00
_cell.angle_beta   90.00
_cell.angle_gamma   90.00
#
_symmetry.space_group_name_H-M   'P 1'
#
loop_
_entity.id
_entity.type
_entity.pdbx_description
1 polymer ?
#
loop_
_entity_poly.entity_id
_entity_poly.type
_entity_poly.pdbx_seq_one_letter_code
_entity_poly.pdbx_strand_id
1 'polypeptide(L)'
;MNKKHLTEAEQQELLLRIRKNYTYDAKSGRLTSSRYGRAIRGKKHGKKGYLAVNCRIGKKLVFVYLHHAVWAVCKGCWPKQQIDHINGIKQDNRIENLREVSGSENMRNIVYLWKPNAETGLPGVHKNGSGYRIKVAQHRYFFRDRYLAFYHLTLLGRRYK
;
A
#
# COMPACT_ATOMS: atom_id res chain seq x y z
N MET A 1 -10.83 -1.66 1.25
CA MET A 1 -12.22 -2.10 1.08
C MET A 1 -12.51 -3.15 2.12
N ASN A 2 -13.58 -3.01 2.86
CA ASN A 2 -13.98 -4.07 3.80
C ASN A 2 -14.81 -5.11 3.01
N LYS A 3 -14.11 -6.04 2.33
CA LYS A 3 -14.74 -7.11 1.54
C LYS A 3 -15.56 -8.08 2.38
N LYS A 4 -15.37 -8.11 3.70
CA LYS A 4 -16.00 -9.09 4.61
C LYS A 4 -17.52 -9.03 4.68
N HIS A 5 -18.15 -7.99 4.10
CA HIS A 5 -19.58 -7.77 4.17
C HIS A 5 -20.29 -7.68 2.80
N LEU A 6 -19.57 -7.95 1.71
CA LEU A 6 -20.15 -7.95 0.36
C LEU A 6 -20.18 -9.37 -0.19
N THR A 7 -21.30 -9.76 -0.75
CA THR A 7 -21.43 -11.01 -1.53
C THR A 7 -20.60 -10.92 -2.81
N GLU A 8 -20.33 -12.03 -3.46
CA GLU A 8 -19.62 -12.06 -4.75
C GLU A 8 -20.35 -11.25 -5.81
N ALA A 9 -21.68 -11.35 -5.87
CA ALA A 9 -22.52 -10.57 -6.78
C ALA A 9 -22.39 -9.06 -6.52
N GLU A 10 -22.40 -8.62 -5.25
CA GLU A 10 -22.21 -7.23 -4.87
C GLU A 10 -20.80 -6.74 -5.21
N GLN A 11 -19.78 -7.59 -5.07
CA GLN A 11 -18.41 -7.27 -5.47
C GLN A 11 -18.28 -7.08 -6.99
N GLN A 12 -18.96 -7.92 -7.76
CA GLN A 12 -18.99 -7.83 -9.21
C GLN A 12 -19.75 -6.57 -9.67
N GLU A 13 -20.91 -6.28 -9.08
CA GLU A 13 -21.64 -5.03 -9.34
C GLU A 13 -20.78 -3.80 -9.04
N LEU A 14 -20.08 -3.80 -7.91
CA LEU A 14 -19.20 -2.72 -7.52
C LEU A 14 -18.05 -2.53 -8.52
N LEU A 15 -17.45 -3.61 -9.00
CA LEU A 15 -16.40 -3.59 -10.02
C LEU A 15 -16.89 -2.94 -11.31
N LEU A 16 -18.02 -3.39 -11.83
CA LEU A 16 -18.62 -2.83 -13.05
C LEU A 16 -18.95 -1.35 -12.87
N ARG A 17 -19.50 -0.98 -11.72
CA ARG A 17 -19.85 0.41 -11.41
C ARG A 17 -18.61 1.32 -11.32
N ILE A 18 -17.52 0.84 -10.71
CA ILE A 18 -16.26 1.61 -10.64
C ILE A 18 -15.68 1.78 -12.04
N ARG A 19 -15.62 0.74 -12.85
CA ARG A 19 -15.12 0.81 -14.22
C ARG A 19 -15.99 1.69 -15.14
N LYS A 20 -17.29 1.74 -14.91
CA LYS A 20 -18.20 2.63 -15.65
C LYS A 20 -18.03 4.10 -15.25
N ASN A 21 -17.84 4.36 -13.96
CA ASN A 21 -17.86 5.72 -13.42
C ASN A 21 -16.51 6.41 -13.40
N TYR A 22 -15.41 5.66 -13.54
CA TYR A 22 -14.06 6.19 -13.45
C TYR A 22 -13.19 5.73 -14.61
N THR A 23 -12.35 6.63 -15.08
CA THR A 23 -11.24 6.35 -16.00
C THR A 23 -9.92 6.65 -15.31
N TYR A 24 -8.85 6.00 -15.73
CA TYR A 24 -7.51 6.26 -15.23
C TYR A 24 -6.76 7.15 -16.22
N ASP A 25 -6.27 8.29 -15.73
CA ASP A 25 -5.40 9.17 -16.51
C ASP A 25 -3.93 8.82 -16.20
N ALA A 26 -3.27 8.21 -17.17
CA ALA A 26 -1.86 7.78 -17.03
C ALA A 26 -0.89 8.95 -16.87
N LYS A 27 -1.20 10.15 -17.42
CA LYS A 27 -0.33 11.33 -17.31
C LYS A 27 -0.29 11.87 -15.87
N SER A 28 -1.46 11.99 -15.25
CA SER A 28 -1.56 12.49 -13.86
C SER A 28 -1.49 11.38 -12.80
N GLY A 29 -1.63 10.11 -13.20
CA GLY A 29 -1.72 8.97 -12.29
C GLY A 29 -2.98 8.96 -11.43
N ARG A 30 -4.07 9.59 -11.89
CA ARG A 30 -5.29 9.78 -11.10
C ARG A 30 -6.51 9.16 -11.77
N LEU A 31 -7.49 8.80 -10.94
CA LEU A 31 -8.82 8.52 -11.44
C LEU A 31 -9.54 9.82 -11.77
N THR A 32 -10.28 9.81 -12.87
CA THR A 32 -11.21 10.88 -13.28
C THR A 32 -12.62 10.33 -13.35
N SER A 33 -13.59 11.16 -13.05
CA SER A 33 -14.99 10.81 -13.20
C SER A 33 -15.34 10.76 -14.69
N SER A 34 -15.81 9.60 -15.17
CA SER A 34 -16.27 9.45 -16.58
C SER A 34 -17.40 10.42 -16.94
N ARG A 35 -18.24 10.77 -15.95
CA ARG A 35 -19.38 11.67 -16.16
C ARG A 35 -19.00 13.15 -16.22
N TYR A 36 -18.02 13.57 -15.40
CA TYR A 36 -17.73 14.99 -15.18
C TYR A 36 -16.31 15.40 -15.62
N GLY A 37 -15.48 14.46 -16.07
CA GLY A 37 -14.09 14.72 -16.45
C GLY A 37 -13.20 15.24 -15.30
N ARG A 38 -13.69 15.23 -14.06
CA ARG A 38 -12.98 15.80 -12.90
C ARG A 38 -12.14 14.76 -12.21
N ALA A 39 -10.90 15.11 -11.83
CA ALA A 39 -10.02 14.25 -11.07
C ALA A 39 -10.61 13.91 -9.69
N ILE A 40 -10.52 12.63 -9.32
CA ILE A 40 -10.98 12.10 -8.05
C ILE A 40 -9.88 12.26 -7.01
N ARG A 41 -10.11 13.12 -6.03
CA ARG A 41 -9.15 13.34 -4.92
C ARG A 41 -9.25 12.27 -3.83
N GLY A 42 -10.42 11.66 -3.65
CA GLY A 42 -10.73 10.80 -2.51
C GLY A 42 -10.78 11.57 -1.18
N LYS A 43 -11.28 10.92 -0.14
CA LYS A 43 -11.25 11.45 1.23
C LYS A 43 -10.40 10.53 2.09
N LYS A 44 -9.65 11.09 3.05
CA LYS A 44 -8.91 10.26 4.04
C LYS A 44 -9.88 9.38 4.79
N HIS A 45 -9.60 8.08 4.84
CA HIS A 45 -10.42 7.08 5.51
C HIS A 45 -9.59 6.30 6.53
N GLY A 46 -10.10 6.28 7.74
CA GLY A 46 -9.47 5.58 8.87
C GLY A 46 -8.16 6.22 9.35
N LYS A 47 -7.63 5.67 10.44
CA LYS A 47 -6.40 6.16 11.11
C LYS A 47 -5.14 5.99 10.25
N LYS A 48 -5.15 5.09 9.28
CA LYS A 48 -3.99 4.78 8.43
C LYS A 48 -3.75 5.78 7.30
N GLY A 49 -4.66 6.76 7.07
CA GLY A 49 -4.47 7.85 6.12
C GLY A 49 -4.62 7.48 4.64
N TYR A 50 -5.22 6.32 4.33
CA TYR A 50 -5.55 5.96 2.95
C TYR A 50 -6.67 6.84 2.41
N LEU A 51 -6.63 7.11 1.11
CA LEU A 51 -7.71 7.78 0.41
C LEU A 51 -8.80 6.76 0.01
N ALA A 52 -10.06 7.16 0.09
CA ALA A 52 -11.21 6.35 -0.31
C ALA A 52 -12.24 7.18 -1.07
N VAL A 53 -13.04 6.49 -1.87
CA VAL A 53 -14.22 7.01 -2.55
C VAL A 53 -15.45 6.27 -2.06
N ASN A 54 -16.60 6.94 -2.10
CA ASN A 54 -17.89 6.36 -1.76
C ASN A 54 -18.55 5.83 -3.02
N CYS A 55 -18.93 4.56 -2.99
CA CYS A 55 -19.74 3.94 -4.03
C CYS A 55 -21.04 3.43 -3.43
N ARG A 56 -22.14 3.49 -4.18
CA ARG A 56 -23.43 2.95 -3.75
C ARG A 56 -23.73 1.68 -4.53
N ILE A 57 -24.14 0.62 -3.83
CA ILE A 57 -24.64 -0.63 -4.40
C ILE A 57 -26.05 -0.82 -3.85
N GLY A 58 -27.06 -0.73 -4.71
CA GLY A 58 -28.43 -0.67 -4.24
C GLY A 58 -28.62 0.43 -3.20
N LYS A 59 -29.10 0.06 -2.00
CA LYS A 59 -29.26 0.99 -0.85
C LYS A 59 -27.99 1.11 0.02
N LYS A 60 -26.97 0.27 -0.18
CA LYS A 60 -25.75 0.25 0.63
C LYS A 60 -24.73 1.29 0.15
N LEU A 61 -24.16 2.06 1.09
CA LEU A 61 -23.01 2.93 0.84
C LEU A 61 -21.73 2.16 1.18
N VAL A 62 -20.84 2.00 0.22
CA VAL A 62 -19.58 1.24 0.34
C VAL A 62 -18.39 2.16 0.16
N PHE A 63 -17.42 2.08 1.06
CA PHE A 63 -16.14 2.78 0.93
C PHE A 63 -15.15 1.90 0.17
N VAL A 64 -14.59 2.44 -0.90
CA VAL A 64 -13.55 1.78 -1.69
C VAL A 64 -12.26 2.58 -1.59
N TYR A 65 -11.18 1.95 -1.13
CA TYR A 65 -9.87 2.61 -1.13
C TYR A 65 -9.46 2.98 -2.55
N LEU A 66 -8.86 4.16 -2.70
CA LEU A 66 -8.55 4.73 -4.01
C LEU A 66 -7.58 3.84 -4.80
N HIS A 67 -6.57 3.24 -4.13
CA HIS A 67 -5.66 2.27 -4.76
C HIS A 67 -6.38 1.01 -5.27
N HIS A 68 -7.43 0.52 -4.56
CA HIS A 68 -8.24 -0.58 -5.07
C HIS A 68 -9.10 -0.16 -6.27
N ALA A 69 -9.62 1.08 -6.29
CA ALA A 69 -10.38 1.59 -7.42
C ALA A 69 -9.49 1.79 -8.65
N VAL A 70 -8.27 2.31 -8.48
CA VAL A 70 -7.27 2.40 -9.55
C VAL A 70 -6.94 1.01 -10.10
N TRP A 71 -6.66 0.05 -9.22
CA TRP A 71 -6.39 -1.33 -9.62
C TRP A 71 -7.54 -1.92 -10.44
N ALA A 72 -8.78 -1.77 -9.95
CA ALA A 72 -9.98 -2.27 -10.61
C ALA A 72 -10.20 -1.66 -12.00
N VAL A 73 -9.92 -0.36 -12.17
CA VAL A 73 -10.01 0.31 -13.47
C VAL A 73 -8.91 -0.17 -14.43
N CYS A 74 -7.66 -0.24 -13.95
CA CYS A 74 -6.51 -0.56 -14.80
C CYS A 74 -6.39 -2.05 -15.11
N LYS A 75 -6.69 -2.93 -14.14
CA LYS A 75 -6.53 -4.39 -14.28
C LYS A 75 -7.83 -5.12 -14.62
N GLY A 76 -8.97 -4.45 -14.54
CA GLY A 76 -10.28 -5.04 -14.85
C GLY A 76 -10.83 -6.01 -13.82
N CYS A 77 -10.13 -6.21 -12.70
CA CYS A 77 -10.50 -7.14 -11.63
C CYS A 77 -10.13 -6.59 -10.25
N TRP A 78 -10.75 -7.14 -9.19
CA TRP A 78 -10.30 -6.90 -7.84
C TRP A 78 -8.96 -7.61 -7.56
N PRO A 79 -8.10 -7.02 -6.71
CA PRO A 79 -6.89 -7.71 -6.29
C PRO A 79 -7.26 -8.97 -5.49
N LYS A 80 -6.55 -10.07 -5.75
CA LYS A 80 -6.68 -11.33 -5.00
C LYS A 80 -6.02 -11.25 -3.63
N GLN A 81 -4.97 -10.44 -3.53
CA GLN A 81 -4.18 -10.24 -2.31
C GLN A 81 -4.19 -8.78 -1.87
N GLN A 82 -3.23 -8.37 -1.04
CA GLN A 82 -3.12 -6.99 -0.58
C GLN A 82 -2.48 -6.12 -1.65
N ILE A 83 -2.91 -4.86 -1.76
CA ILE A 83 -2.20 -3.86 -2.56
C ILE A 83 -1.24 -3.11 -1.66
N ASP A 84 0.02 -3.07 -2.07
CA ASP A 84 1.09 -2.34 -1.44
C ASP A 84 1.52 -1.15 -2.31
N HIS A 85 1.95 -0.06 -1.66
CA HIS A 85 2.56 1.10 -2.32
C HIS A 85 4.07 0.94 -2.33
N ILE A 86 4.67 0.75 -3.52
CA ILE A 86 6.09 0.44 -3.68
C ILE A 86 6.99 1.48 -3.00
N ASN A 87 6.62 2.77 -3.11
CA ASN A 87 7.34 3.87 -2.47
C ASN A 87 6.90 4.18 -1.03
N GLY A 88 5.92 3.43 -0.49
CA GLY A 88 5.37 3.63 0.85
C GLY A 88 4.48 4.86 1.04
N ILE A 89 4.27 5.66 -0.01
CA ILE A 89 3.42 6.85 0.05
C ILE A 89 1.97 6.47 -0.26
N LYS A 90 1.15 6.35 0.78
CA LYS A 90 -0.25 5.86 0.71
C LYS A 90 -1.20 6.71 -0.14
N GLN A 91 -0.81 7.93 -0.48
CA GLN A 91 -1.57 8.83 -1.34
C GLN A 91 -1.12 8.77 -2.81
N ASP A 92 0.03 8.15 -3.11
CA ASP A 92 0.52 7.96 -4.47
C ASP A 92 -0.08 6.69 -5.07
N ASN A 93 -1.27 6.85 -5.64
CA ASN A 93 -2.05 5.74 -6.21
C ASN A 93 -1.80 5.54 -7.71
N ARG A 94 -0.67 6.00 -8.24
CA ARG A 94 -0.28 5.67 -9.63
C ARG A 94 -0.16 4.17 -9.77
N ILE A 95 -0.64 3.62 -10.90
CA ILE A 95 -0.67 2.17 -11.10
C ILE A 95 0.73 1.54 -11.06
N GLU A 96 1.75 2.26 -11.51
CA GLU A 96 3.16 1.85 -11.50
C GLU A 96 3.71 1.72 -10.06
N ASN A 97 3.10 2.45 -9.11
CA ASN A 97 3.45 2.41 -7.69
C ASN A 97 2.65 1.39 -6.90
N LEU A 98 1.70 0.70 -7.53
CA LEU A 98 0.86 -0.29 -6.89
C LEU A 98 1.28 -1.70 -7.30
N ARG A 99 1.41 -2.58 -6.30
CA ARG A 99 1.66 -4.00 -6.54
C ARG A 99 0.79 -4.87 -5.65
N GLU A 100 0.46 -6.03 -6.15
CA GLU A 100 -0.23 -7.06 -5.37
C GLU A 100 0.81 -7.91 -4.66
N VAL A 101 0.64 -8.07 -3.34
CA VAL A 101 1.58 -8.81 -2.49
C VAL A 101 0.85 -9.66 -1.47
N SER A 102 1.46 -10.76 -1.08
CA SER A 102 1.00 -11.56 0.05
C SER A 102 1.13 -10.78 1.37
N GLY A 103 0.38 -11.18 2.39
CA GLY A 103 0.49 -10.57 3.72
C GLY A 103 1.92 -10.65 4.29
N SER A 104 2.63 -11.74 4.03
CA SER A 104 4.01 -11.94 4.47
C SER A 104 5.00 -11.03 3.74
N GLU A 105 4.81 -10.81 2.45
CA GLU A 105 5.61 -9.87 1.66
C GLU A 105 5.35 -8.44 2.10
N ASN A 106 4.08 -8.08 2.32
CA ASN A 106 3.73 -6.75 2.80
C ASN A 106 4.37 -6.44 4.16
N MET A 107 4.36 -7.40 5.08
CA MET A 107 5.04 -7.25 6.37
C MET A 107 6.56 -7.05 6.24
N ARG A 108 7.20 -7.73 5.28
CA ARG A 108 8.63 -7.53 5.00
C ARG A 108 8.93 -6.14 4.42
N ASN A 109 8.06 -5.62 3.57
CA ASN A 109 8.20 -4.29 2.98
C ASN A 109 8.08 -3.16 4.00
N ILE A 110 7.26 -3.32 5.05
CA ILE A 110 7.15 -2.36 6.15
C ILE A 110 8.50 -2.11 6.83
N VAL A 111 9.39 -3.09 6.87
CA VAL A 111 10.73 -2.94 7.47
C VAL A 111 11.56 -1.85 6.78
N TYR A 112 11.38 -1.62 5.48
CA TYR A 112 12.10 -0.57 4.74
C TYR A 112 11.53 0.84 4.92
N LEU A 113 10.29 0.94 5.39
CA LEU A 113 9.57 2.20 5.54
C LEU A 113 9.44 2.62 7.01
N TRP A 114 10.16 1.96 7.90
CA TRP A 114 10.13 2.31 9.32
C TRP A 114 10.63 3.74 9.52
N LYS A 115 9.93 4.46 10.40
CA LYS A 115 10.44 5.73 10.92
C LYS A 115 11.86 5.52 11.42
N PRO A 116 12.76 6.48 11.20
CA PRO A 116 14.09 6.43 11.79
C PRO A 116 13.96 6.11 13.28
N ASN A 117 14.77 5.18 13.77
CA ASN A 117 14.85 4.92 15.19
C ASN A 117 15.36 6.20 15.88
N ALA A 118 14.68 6.65 16.91
CA ALA A 118 15.01 7.91 17.61
C ALA A 118 16.45 7.94 18.14
N GLU A 119 17.00 6.77 18.49
CA GLU A 119 18.34 6.66 19.07
C GLU A 119 19.45 6.53 18.02
N THR A 120 19.18 5.85 16.91
CA THR A 120 20.20 5.60 15.87
C THR A 120 20.06 6.48 14.64
N GLY A 121 18.89 7.10 14.45
CA GLY A 121 18.53 7.86 13.25
C GLY A 121 18.28 6.99 12.02
N LEU A 122 18.42 5.66 12.11
CA LEU A 122 18.31 4.74 10.98
C LEU A 122 17.16 3.75 11.17
N PRO A 123 16.31 3.53 10.14
CA PRO A 123 15.20 2.59 10.23
C PRO A 123 15.68 1.17 10.47
N GLY A 124 15.05 0.46 11.42
CA GLY A 124 15.32 -0.95 11.70
C GLY A 124 16.69 -1.26 12.32
N VAL A 125 17.47 -0.23 12.63
CA VAL A 125 18.74 -0.34 13.36
C VAL A 125 18.50 0.06 14.81
N HIS A 126 18.85 -0.81 15.75
CA HIS A 126 18.67 -0.58 17.17
C HIS A 126 20.03 -0.57 17.87
N LYS A 127 20.21 0.30 18.84
CA LYS A 127 21.40 0.27 19.69
C LYS A 127 21.40 -0.98 20.57
N ASN A 128 22.57 -1.55 20.80
CA ASN A 128 22.74 -2.76 21.60
C ASN A 128 24.11 -2.70 22.30
N GLY A 129 24.13 -2.22 23.52
CA GLY A 129 25.39 -1.94 24.24
C GLY A 129 26.26 -0.93 23.48
N SER A 130 27.52 -1.29 23.23
CA SER A 130 28.48 -0.47 22.46
C SER A 130 28.30 -0.58 20.93
N GLY A 131 27.35 -1.38 20.43
CA GLY A 131 27.14 -1.60 19.02
C GLY A 131 25.68 -1.45 18.58
N TYR A 132 25.36 -2.04 17.45
CA TYR A 132 24.07 -1.92 16.78
C TYR A 132 23.55 -3.28 16.37
N ARG A 133 22.23 -3.45 16.41
CA ARG A 133 21.52 -4.69 16.07
C ARG A 133 20.50 -4.43 14.97
N ILE A 134 20.43 -5.34 14.01
CA ILE A 134 19.32 -5.47 13.07
C ILE A 134 18.66 -6.84 13.24
N LYS A 135 17.38 -6.94 12.85
CA LYS A 135 16.64 -8.19 12.75
C LYS A 135 16.15 -8.37 11.34
N VAL A 136 16.49 -9.49 10.70
CA VAL A 136 16.01 -9.88 9.38
C VAL A 136 15.41 -11.27 9.47
N ALA A 137 14.13 -11.40 9.22
CA ALA A 137 13.33 -12.59 9.48
C ALA A 137 13.49 -13.05 10.96
N GLN A 138 14.02 -14.25 11.19
CA GLN A 138 14.25 -14.76 12.55
C GLN A 138 15.67 -14.52 13.08
N HIS A 139 16.57 -14.01 12.23
CA HIS A 139 17.98 -13.82 12.58
C HIS A 139 18.25 -12.42 13.11
N ARG A 140 19.16 -12.34 14.07
CA ARG A 140 19.69 -11.08 14.62
C ARG A 140 21.15 -10.97 14.24
N TYR A 141 21.53 -9.78 13.75
CA TYR A 141 22.90 -9.48 13.35
C TYR A 141 23.39 -8.30 14.17
N PHE A 142 24.68 -8.33 14.56
CA PHE A 142 25.29 -7.34 15.42
C PHE A 142 26.44 -6.65 14.69
N PHE A 143 26.55 -5.34 14.82
CA PHE A 143 27.54 -4.51 14.16
C PHE A 143 28.11 -3.49 15.13
N ARG A 144 29.35 -3.07 14.91
CA ARG A 144 29.96 -1.96 15.66
C ARG A 144 29.55 -0.60 15.12
N ASP A 145 29.23 -0.53 13.82
CA ASP A 145 28.84 0.69 13.12
C ASP A 145 27.37 0.67 12.69
N ARG A 146 26.65 1.78 12.86
CA ARG A 146 25.23 1.89 12.55
C ARG A 146 24.93 1.90 11.07
N TYR A 147 25.80 2.50 10.26
CA TYR A 147 25.62 2.57 8.81
C TYR A 147 25.90 1.21 8.17
N LEU A 148 26.90 0.48 8.69
CA LEU A 148 27.18 -0.88 8.28
C LEU A 148 26.00 -1.80 8.61
N ALA A 149 25.38 -1.64 9.80
CA ALA A 149 24.18 -2.35 10.19
C ALA A 149 23.02 -2.05 9.22
N PHE A 150 22.82 -0.78 8.87
CA PHE A 150 21.79 -0.37 7.93
C PHE A 150 22.05 -0.89 6.52
N TYR A 151 23.29 -0.82 6.04
CA TYR A 151 23.69 -1.38 4.75
C TYR A 151 23.38 -2.89 4.66
N HIS A 152 23.74 -3.66 5.68
CA HIS A 152 23.42 -5.09 5.75
C HIS A 152 21.92 -5.34 5.83
N LEU A 153 21.16 -4.52 6.55
CA LEU A 153 19.71 -4.61 6.58
C LEU A 153 19.10 -4.46 5.18
N THR A 154 19.61 -3.51 4.39
CA THR A 154 19.14 -3.29 3.02
C THR A 154 19.53 -4.43 2.08
N LEU A 155 20.75 -4.96 2.20
CA LEU A 155 21.23 -6.09 1.39
C LEU A 155 20.47 -7.38 1.70
N LEU A 156 20.36 -7.74 2.97
CA LEU A 156 19.69 -8.97 3.41
C LEU A 156 18.20 -8.89 3.13
N GLY A 157 17.59 -7.73 3.33
CA GLY A 157 16.20 -7.54 3.00
C GLY A 157 15.91 -7.69 1.50
N ARG A 158 16.84 -7.37 0.60
CA ARG A 158 16.71 -7.61 -0.86
C ARG A 158 16.82 -9.10 -1.23
N ARG A 159 17.57 -9.90 -0.48
CA ARG A 159 17.73 -11.35 -0.73
C ARG A 159 16.51 -12.18 -0.33
N TYR A 160 15.61 -11.64 0.50
CA TYR A 160 14.36 -12.29 0.89
C TYR A 160 13.14 -11.75 0.12
N LYS A 161 13.37 -11.09 -1.00
CA LYS A 161 12.36 -10.80 -2.04
C LYS A 161 12.32 -11.96 -3.06
#